data_394997def209f741d64d8c47aaee604b
#
_entry.id   394997def209f741d64d8c47aaee604b
#
_cell.length_a   1.000
_cell.length_b   1.000
_cell.length_c   1.000
_cell.angle_alpha   90.00
_cell.angle_beta   90.00
_cell.angle_gamma   90.00
#
_symmetry.space_group_name_H-M   'P 1'
#
loop_
_entity.id
_entity.type
_entity.pdbx_description
1 polymer ?
#
loop_
_entity_poly.entity_id
_entity_poly.type
_entity_poly.pdbx_seq_one_letter_code
_entity_poly.pdbx_strand_id
1 'polypeptide(L)'
;MRKLLEYFLKKRLQIILIVSVILMIIVYLVCRDPSYVRIVHIQDAQGMGYQSVERATNLPFGWLAAFSIVLSVIITVSEFSFKMKKISVDQMYSMPIKREKLYITKYLVGLIEIVIPLTASFLLMVTMILTSNHVFKVEYFIPYFLGLIFLTSVVYTTLVFIFTRANSVVDGIILIGLYSMALPFLLLLIKLNTNWLTGIDASSFSIFSPVIYFNTFMDNVICSDFLGDTRTKEFIWSLVVGIIIAVIMAILFFILLKKQKAEDAEQITDSAFGYNLMIPLYT
;
A
#
# COMPACT_ATOMS: atom_id res chain seq x y z
N MET A 1 -19.51 -14.42 -12.91
CA MET A 1 -18.47 -13.60 -12.31
C MET A 1 -17.79 -12.71 -13.35
N ARG A 2 -17.30 -13.26 -14.48
CA ARG A 2 -16.62 -12.51 -15.55
C ARG A 2 -17.44 -11.31 -16.08
N LYS A 3 -18.71 -11.52 -16.47
CA LYS A 3 -19.58 -10.44 -16.97
C LYS A 3 -19.81 -9.31 -15.96
N LEU A 4 -19.90 -9.65 -14.68
CA LEU A 4 -20.07 -8.66 -13.61
C LEU A 4 -18.78 -7.83 -13.42
N LEU A 5 -17.61 -8.47 -13.46
CA LEU A 5 -16.31 -7.81 -13.40
C LEU A 5 -16.12 -6.88 -14.59
N GLU A 6 -16.42 -7.33 -15.81
CA GLU A 6 -16.36 -6.51 -17.03
C GLU A 6 -17.30 -5.29 -16.95
N TYR A 7 -18.48 -5.45 -16.39
CA TYR A 7 -19.41 -4.34 -16.18
C TYR A 7 -18.86 -3.26 -15.25
N PHE A 8 -18.34 -3.67 -14.07
CA PHE A 8 -17.77 -2.70 -13.12
C PHE A 8 -16.49 -2.06 -13.66
N LEU A 9 -15.62 -2.82 -14.32
CA LEU A 9 -14.42 -2.27 -14.94
C LEU A 9 -14.74 -1.24 -16.04
N LYS A 10 -15.70 -1.52 -16.92
CA LYS A 10 -16.12 -0.55 -17.94
C LYS A 10 -16.63 0.74 -17.33
N LYS A 11 -17.42 0.66 -16.24
CA LYS A 11 -17.90 1.84 -15.52
C LYS A 11 -16.78 2.65 -14.89
N ARG A 12 -15.67 2.03 -14.49
CA ARG A 12 -14.53 2.66 -13.83
C ARG A 12 -13.37 3.03 -14.75
N LEU A 13 -13.43 2.60 -16.00
CA LEU A 13 -12.33 2.74 -16.95
C LEU A 13 -11.86 4.20 -17.11
N GLN A 14 -12.80 5.16 -17.12
CA GLN A 14 -12.45 6.58 -17.19
C GLN A 14 -11.64 7.03 -15.96
N ILE A 15 -12.04 6.61 -14.77
CA ILE A 15 -11.33 6.95 -13.53
C ILE A 15 -9.94 6.33 -13.53
N ILE A 16 -9.81 5.07 -13.94
CA ILE A 16 -8.54 4.37 -14.04
C ILE A 16 -7.58 5.13 -14.98
N LEU A 17 -8.08 5.55 -16.13
CA LEU A 17 -7.28 6.30 -17.10
C LEU A 17 -6.83 7.67 -16.55
N ILE A 18 -7.74 8.41 -15.93
CA ILE A 18 -7.42 9.73 -15.34
C ILE A 18 -6.34 9.56 -14.25
N VAL A 19 -6.54 8.62 -13.35
CA VAL A 19 -5.58 8.35 -12.27
C VAL A 19 -4.22 7.90 -12.83
N SER A 20 -4.21 7.06 -13.87
CA SER A 20 -2.97 6.63 -14.53
C SER A 20 -2.22 7.82 -15.12
N VAL A 21 -2.90 8.74 -15.80
CA VAL A 21 -2.30 9.93 -16.39
C VAL A 21 -1.75 10.86 -15.31
N ILE A 22 -2.51 11.09 -14.24
CA ILE A 22 -2.05 11.93 -13.11
C ILE A 22 -0.77 11.36 -12.50
N LEU A 23 -0.75 10.04 -12.21
CA LEU A 23 0.44 9.40 -11.65
C LEU A 23 1.63 9.45 -12.59
N MET A 24 1.43 9.22 -13.89
CA MET A 24 2.49 9.36 -14.88
C MET A 24 3.09 10.78 -14.93
N ILE A 25 2.25 11.81 -14.86
CA ILE A 25 2.72 13.21 -14.80
C ILE A 25 3.55 13.45 -13.54
N ILE A 26 3.09 12.98 -12.39
CA ILE A 26 3.81 13.16 -11.12
C ILE A 26 5.17 12.43 -11.17
N VAL A 27 5.19 11.17 -11.62
CA VAL A 27 6.44 10.41 -11.77
C VAL A 27 7.40 11.09 -12.76
N TYR A 28 6.88 11.62 -13.87
CA TYR A 28 7.69 12.39 -14.82
C TYR A 28 8.35 13.61 -14.17
N LEU A 29 7.58 14.40 -13.41
CA LEU A 29 8.11 15.57 -12.70
C LEU A 29 9.17 15.19 -11.68
N VAL A 30 8.93 14.12 -10.93
CA VAL A 30 9.87 13.59 -9.94
C VAL A 30 11.16 13.11 -10.61
N CYS A 31 11.07 12.33 -11.69
CA CYS A 31 12.25 11.82 -12.40
C CYS A 31 13.10 12.95 -13.06
N ARG A 32 12.51 14.13 -13.27
CA ARG A 32 13.21 15.28 -13.84
C ARG A 32 13.97 16.11 -12.79
N ASP A 33 13.74 15.88 -11.50
CA ASP A 33 14.38 16.65 -10.44
C ASP A 33 15.87 16.25 -10.31
N PRO A 34 16.83 17.18 -10.48
CA PRO A 34 18.25 16.89 -10.40
C PRO A 34 18.71 16.51 -8.97
N SER A 35 17.89 16.70 -7.95
CA SER A 35 18.23 16.33 -6.56
C SER A 35 18.39 14.82 -6.34
N TYR A 36 17.89 14.00 -7.28
CA TYR A 36 18.04 12.54 -7.23
C TYR A 36 19.41 12.04 -7.70
N VAL A 37 20.23 12.93 -8.29
CA VAL A 37 21.55 12.57 -8.82
C VAL A 37 22.63 13.02 -7.87
N ARG A 38 23.46 12.11 -7.42
CA ARG A 38 24.66 12.41 -6.66
C ARG A 38 25.88 11.87 -7.39
N ILE A 39 26.91 12.71 -7.56
CA ILE A 39 28.19 12.28 -8.08
C ILE A 39 28.92 11.56 -6.94
N VAL A 40 29.17 10.27 -7.15
CA VAL A 40 29.96 9.45 -6.22
C VAL A 40 31.34 9.24 -6.84
N HIS A 41 32.39 9.66 -6.13
CA HIS A 41 33.76 9.40 -6.54
C HIS A 41 34.13 7.99 -6.09
N ILE A 42 34.33 7.10 -7.04
CA ILE A 42 34.83 5.74 -6.79
C ILE A 42 36.33 5.73 -6.99
N GLN A 43 37.07 5.24 -6.00
CA GLN A 43 38.51 5.04 -6.09
C GLN A 43 38.74 3.85 -7.01
N ASP A 44 39.63 4.03 -8.04
CA ASP A 44 39.98 2.93 -8.91
C ASP A 44 40.64 1.78 -8.12
N ALA A 45 40.37 0.55 -8.56
CA ALA A 45 40.88 -0.66 -7.91
C ALA A 45 42.44 -0.69 -7.77
N GLN A 46 43.11 0.20 -8.49
CA GLN A 46 44.58 0.34 -8.45
C GLN A 46 45.05 1.50 -7.54
N GLY A 47 44.13 2.22 -6.88
CA GLY A 47 44.48 3.26 -5.92
C GLY A 47 45.10 4.54 -6.47
N MET A 48 45.20 4.69 -7.79
CA MET A 48 45.90 5.81 -8.45
C MET A 48 44.97 6.90 -9.02
N GLY A 49 43.66 6.75 -8.91
CA GLY A 49 42.70 7.74 -9.45
C GLY A 49 41.33 7.69 -8.82
N TYR A 50 40.57 8.78 -8.97
CA TYR A 50 39.15 8.84 -8.63
C TYR A 50 38.36 8.90 -9.93
N GLN A 51 37.53 7.90 -10.17
CA GLN A 51 36.51 8.02 -11.23
C GLN A 51 35.25 8.66 -10.62
N SER A 52 34.80 9.76 -11.20
CA SER A 52 33.52 10.35 -10.91
C SER A 52 32.42 9.56 -11.64
N VAL A 53 31.67 8.77 -10.88
CA VAL A 53 30.51 8.04 -11.41
C VAL A 53 29.24 8.75 -10.95
N GLU A 54 28.41 9.17 -11.89
CA GLU A 54 27.09 9.69 -11.57
C GLU A 54 26.18 8.52 -11.17
N ARG A 55 25.87 8.42 -9.88
CA ARG A 55 24.90 7.45 -9.37
C ARG A 55 23.65 8.18 -8.88
N ALA A 56 22.49 7.67 -9.23
CA ALA A 56 21.27 8.07 -8.58
C ALA A 56 21.30 7.61 -7.11
N THR A 57 21.20 8.54 -6.17
CA THR A 57 21.26 8.24 -4.73
C THR A 57 19.90 7.88 -4.15
N ASN A 58 18.84 8.43 -4.73
CA ASN A 58 17.45 8.12 -4.37
C ASN A 58 16.68 7.97 -5.67
N LEU A 59 16.31 6.75 -5.99
CA LEU A 59 15.43 6.52 -7.12
C LEU A 59 14.00 6.98 -6.77
N PRO A 60 13.20 7.39 -7.76
CA PRO A 60 11.82 7.81 -7.55
C PRO A 60 10.89 6.67 -7.08
N PHE A 61 11.46 5.54 -6.69
CA PHE A 61 10.76 4.39 -6.13
C PHE A 61 9.98 4.74 -4.86
N GLY A 62 10.53 5.62 -4.00
CA GLY A 62 9.85 6.09 -2.80
C GLY A 62 8.52 6.75 -3.09
N TRP A 63 8.45 7.53 -4.15
CA TRP A 63 7.21 8.15 -4.61
C TRP A 63 6.21 7.12 -5.13
N LEU A 64 6.69 6.12 -5.88
CA LEU A 64 5.82 5.04 -6.37
C LEU A 64 5.22 4.24 -5.22
N ALA A 65 6.00 3.95 -4.19
CA ALA A 65 5.54 3.29 -2.97
C ALA A 65 4.51 4.15 -2.21
N ALA A 66 4.78 5.44 -2.03
CA ALA A 66 3.84 6.37 -1.40
C ALA A 66 2.51 6.44 -2.17
N PHE A 67 2.56 6.55 -3.49
CA PHE A 67 1.35 6.54 -4.33
C PHE A 67 0.58 5.23 -4.24
N SER A 68 1.26 4.09 -4.15
CA SER A 68 0.60 2.80 -4.01
C SER A 68 -0.24 2.73 -2.71
N ILE A 69 0.27 3.30 -1.61
CA ILE A 69 -0.43 3.40 -0.34
C ILE A 69 -1.64 4.33 -0.46
N VAL A 70 -1.45 5.54 -0.97
CA VAL A 70 -2.53 6.54 -1.14
C VAL A 70 -3.63 5.99 -2.04
N LEU A 71 -3.27 5.37 -3.17
CA LEU A 71 -4.22 4.71 -4.07
C LEU A 71 -5.00 3.62 -3.37
N SER A 72 -4.34 2.79 -2.56
CA SER A 72 -5.00 1.72 -1.82
C SER A 72 -6.08 2.26 -0.88
N VAL A 73 -5.82 3.39 -0.21
CA VAL A 73 -6.82 4.05 0.66
C VAL A 73 -7.98 4.61 -0.17
N ILE A 74 -7.69 5.39 -1.21
CA ILE A 74 -8.71 6.04 -2.05
C ILE A 74 -9.62 5.00 -2.71
N ILE A 75 -9.04 3.94 -3.27
CA ILE A 75 -9.79 2.89 -3.97
C ILE A 75 -10.61 2.07 -2.97
N THR A 76 -10.08 1.79 -1.78
CA THR A 76 -10.85 1.13 -0.71
C THR A 76 -12.11 1.93 -0.38
N VAL A 77 -11.98 3.23 -0.15
CA VAL A 77 -13.12 4.12 0.14
C VAL A 77 -14.08 4.17 -1.05
N SER A 78 -13.59 4.33 -2.28
CA SER A 78 -14.39 4.44 -3.49
C SER A 78 -15.20 3.17 -3.78
N GLU A 79 -14.58 1.98 -3.64
CA GLU A 79 -15.22 0.72 -4.02
C GLU A 79 -16.16 0.17 -2.94
N PHE A 80 -15.89 0.45 -1.66
CA PHE A 80 -16.69 -0.10 -0.55
C PHE A 80 -17.64 0.90 0.11
N SER A 81 -17.62 2.19 -0.28
CA SER A 81 -18.57 3.20 0.22
C SER A 81 -20.04 2.90 -0.09
N PHE A 82 -20.31 2.08 -1.12
CA PHE A 82 -21.70 1.69 -1.46
C PHE A 82 -22.43 1.00 -0.29
N LYS A 83 -21.69 0.27 0.55
CA LYS A 83 -22.23 -0.44 1.71
C LYS A 83 -22.79 0.51 2.78
N MET A 84 -22.28 1.74 2.83
CA MET A 84 -22.55 2.70 3.89
C MET A 84 -23.71 3.66 3.56
N LYS A 85 -24.22 3.62 2.33
CA LYS A 85 -25.34 4.44 1.86
C LYS A 85 -26.57 3.56 1.63
N LYS A 86 -27.69 3.77 2.35
CA LYS A 86 -28.92 2.96 2.24
C LYS A 86 -29.38 2.78 0.80
N ILE A 87 -29.49 3.88 0.04
CA ILE A 87 -29.93 3.84 -1.37
C ILE A 87 -29.02 2.93 -2.22
N SER A 88 -27.70 2.99 -2.02
CA SER A 88 -26.75 2.17 -2.76
C SER A 88 -26.79 0.71 -2.34
N VAL A 89 -27.03 0.44 -1.05
CA VAL A 89 -27.20 -0.92 -0.50
C VAL A 89 -28.42 -1.58 -1.12
N ASP A 90 -29.56 -0.88 -1.13
CA ASP A 90 -30.82 -1.39 -1.68
C ASP A 90 -30.70 -1.69 -3.17
N GLN A 91 -30.06 -0.79 -3.94
CA GLN A 91 -29.78 -1.01 -5.36
C GLN A 91 -28.85 -2.21 -5.62
N MET A 92 -27.80 -2.38 -4.82
CA MET A 92 -26.84 -3.47 -5.00
C MET A 92 -27.39 -4.82 -4.54
N TYR A 93 -28.21 -4.83 -3.48
CA TYR A 93 -28.78 -6.06 -2.94
C TYR A 93 -30.08 -6.50 -3.63
N SER A 94 -30.73 -5.61 -4.39
CA SER A 94 -31.84 -6.00 -5.28
C SER A 94 -31.39 -6.79 -6.52
N MET A 95 -30.07 -6.77 -6.84
CA MET A 95 -29.56 -7.58 -7.93
C MET A 95 -29.64 -9.07 -7.59
N PRO A 96 -29.99 -9.95 -8.55
CA PRO A 96 -30.09 -11.40 -8.34
C PRO A 96 -28.70 -12.06 -8.26
N ILE A 97 -27.81 -11.54 -7.41
CA ILE A 97 -26.42 -11.95 -7.26
C ILE A 97 -26.16 -12.23 -5.78
N LYS A 98 -25.45 -13.33 -5.49
CA LYS A 98 -25.03 -13.63 -4.12
C LYS A 98 -24.10 -12.53 -3.60
N ARG A 99 -24.34 -12.04 -2.38
CA ARG A 99 -23.56 -10.98 -1.74
C ARG A 99 -22.04 -11.24 -1.76
N GLU A 100 -21.64 -12.47 -1.48
CA GLU A 100 -20.22 -12.88 -1.52
C GLU A 100 -19.58 -12.62 -2.90
N LYS A 101 -20.31 -12.96 -3.99
CA LYS A 101 -19.81 -12.71 -5.35
C LYS A 101 -19.69 -11.22 -5.66
N LEU A 102 -20.60 -10.40 -5.15
CA LEU A 102 -20.54 -8.94 -5.31
C LEU A 102 -19.29 -8.36 -4.64
N TYR A 103 -19.04 -8.72 -3.37
CA TYR A 103 -17.87 -8.24 -2.63
C TYR A 103 -16.54 -8.71 -3.23
N ILE A 104 -16.46 -9.98 -3.63
CA ILE A 104 -15.24 -10.50 -4.30
C ILE A 104 -15.01 -9.77 -5.62
N THR A 105 -16.07 -9.51 -6.40
CA THR A 105 -15.92 -8.79 -7.65
C THR A 105 -15.46 -7.35 -7.41
N LYS A 106 -16.01 -6.65 -6.42
CA LYS A 106 -15.59 -5.32 -6.02
C LYS A 106 -14.13 -5.27 -5.55
N TYR A 107 -13.73 -6.27 -4.76
CA TYR A 107 -12.34 -6.43 -4.32
C TYR A 107 -11.38 -6.60 -5.51
N LEU A 108 -11.72 -7.47 -6.48
CA LEU A 108 -10.91 -7.67 -7.68
C LEU A 108 -10.85 -6.43 -8.58
N VAL A 109 -11.97 -5.71 -8.73
CA VAL A 109 -12.00 -4.44 -9.46
C VAL A 109 -11.04 -3.44 -8.83
N GLY A 110 -11.10 -3.26 -7.51
CA GLY A 110 -10.20 -2.36 -6.81
C GLY A 110 -8.71 -2.75 -6.92
N LEU A 111 -8.37 -4.05 -6.89
CA LEU A 111 -7.00 -4.50 -7.18
C LEU A 111 -6.54 -4.09 -8.59
N ILE A 112 -7.40 -4.27 -9.60
CA ILE A 112 -7.09 -3.88 -10.98
C ILE A 112 -6.93 -2.35 -11.09
N GLU A 113 -7.77 -1.59 -10.39
CA GLU A 113 -7.69 -0.12 -10.30
C GLU A 113 -6.38 0.37 -9.67
N ILE A 114 -5.74 -0.41 -8.80
CA ILE A 114 -4.41 -0.12 -8.25
C ILE A 114 -3.31 -0.53 -9.23
N VAL A 115 -3.37 -1.75 -9.75
CA VAL A 115 -2.29 -2.36 -10.53
C VAL A 115 -2.08 -1.61 -11.87
N ILE A 116 -3.16 -1.21 -12.57
CA ILE A 116 -3.03 -0.55 -13.87
C ILE A 116 -2.28 0.79 -13.78
N PRO A 117 -2.67 1.75 -12.91
CA PRO A 117 -1.94 3.02 -12.79
C PRO A 117 -0.50 2.84 -12.32
N LEU A 118 -0.25 1.92 -11.39
CA LEU A 118 1.11 1.63 -10.92
C LEU A 118 1.99 1.04 -12.02
N THR A 119 1.44 0.14 -12.86
CA THR A 119 2.16 -0.44 -14.00
C THR A 119 2.54 0.62 -15.02
N ALA A 120 1.58 1.50 -15.37
CA ALA A 120 1.82 2.58 -16.32
C ALA A 120 2.89 3.55 -15.80
N SER A 121 2.81 3.94 -14.54
CA SER A 121 3.78 4.84 -13.89
C SER A 121 5.16 4.19 -13.76
N PHE A 122 5.23 2.90 -13.43
CA PHE A 122 6.49 2.16 -13.35
C PHE A 122 7.17 2.06 -14.72
N LEU A 123 6.42 1.74 -15.78
CA LEU A 123 6.98 1.67 -17.14
C LEU A 123 7.56 3.03 -17.58
N LEU A 124 6.84 4.12 -17.32
CA LEU A 124 7.35 5.46 -17.59
C LEU A 124 8.63 5.76 -16.79
N MET A 125 8.64 5.43 -15.50
CA MET A 125 9.81 5.61 -14.65
C MET A 125 11.01 4.83 -15.18
N VAL A 126 10.83 3.56 -15.54
CA VAL A 126 11.90 2.72 -16.11
C VAL A 126 12.44 3.32 -17.41
N THR A 127 11.56 3.80 -18.30
CA THR A 127 12.02 4.44 -19.56
C THR A 127 12.83 5.70 -19.28
N MET A 128 12.41 6.53 -18.32
CA MET A 128 13.14 7.74 -17.92
C MET A 128 14.52 7.41 -17.32
N ILE A 129 14.59 6.39 -16.46
CA ILE A 129 15.85 5.95 -15.84
C ILE A 129 16.79 5.37 -16.91
N LEU A 130 16.30 4.50 -17.80
CA LEU A 130 17.12 3.88 -18.86
C LEU A 130 17.66 4.89 -19.87
N THR A 131 16.98 6.01 -20.07
CA THR A 131 17.45 7.11 -20.93
C THR A 131 18.43 8.05 -20.22
N SER A 132 18.56 7.93 -18.90
CA SER A 132 19.55 8.67 -18.10
C SER A 132 20.92 7.98 -18.17
N ASN A 133 22.00 8.76 -18.08
CA ASN A 133 23.37 8.23 -18.09
C ASN A 133 23.84 7.73 -16.69
N HIS A 134 22.91 7.36 -15.82
CA HIS A 134 23.23 6.96 -14.45
C HIS A 134 23.50 5.45 -14.33
N VAL A 135 24.34 5.08 -13.38
CA VAL A 135 24.66 3.66 -13.09
C VAL A 135 23.70 3.12 -12.04
N PHE A 136 22.95 2.08 -12.42
CA PHE A 136 22.03 1.36 -11.54
C PHE A 136 21.88 -0.11 -11.99
N LYS A 137 21.40 -0.96 -11.07
CA LYS A 137 21.24 -2.40 -11.34
C LYS A 137 19.87 -2.69 -11.92
N VAL A 138 19.75 -2.74 -13.24
CA VAL A 138 18.47 -2.96 -13.96
C VAL A 138 17.82 -4.29 -13.62
N GLU A 139 18.61 -5.31 -13.28
CA GLU A 139 18.15 -6.67 -12.95
C GLU A 139 17.14 -6.72 -11.79
N TYR A 140 17.18 -5.73 -10.88
CA TYR A 140 16.31 -5.66 -9.71
C TYR A 140 14.99 -4.90 -9.97
N PHE A 141 14.78 -4.32 -11.14
CA PHE A 141 13.56 -3.54 -11.43
C PHE A 141 12.29 -4.42 -11.45
N ILE A 142 12.39 -5.61 -12.08
CA ILE A 142 11.27 -6.55 -12.11
C ILE A 142 10.95 -7.11 -10.73
N PRO A 143 11.93 -7.63 -9.94
CA PRO A 143 11.69 -8.02 -8.54
C PRO A 143 11.10 -6.89 -7.69
N TYR A 144 11.57 -5.66 -7.84
CA TYR A 144 10.99 -4.51 -7.16
C TYR A 144 9.51 -4.32 -7.49
N PHE A 145 9.17 -4.32 -8.77
CA PHE A 145 7.79 -4.09 -9.20
C PHE A 145 6.83 -5.19 -8.72
N LEU A 146 7.23 -6.45 -8.84
CA LEU A 146 6.43 -7.57 -8.35
C LEU A 146 6.25 -7.53 -6.83
N GLY A 147 7.29 -7.22 -6.09
CA GLY A 147 7.25 -7.06 -4.65
C GLY A 147 6.35 -5.90 -4.23
N LEU A 148 6.42 -4.77 -4.92
CA LEU A 148 5.57 -3.61 -4.67
C LEU A 148 4.09 -3.94 -4.89
N ILE A 149 3.72 -4.57 -6.01
CA ILE A 149 2.34 -4.98 -6.28
C ILE A 149 1.85 -5.95 -5.20
N PHE A 150 2.67 -6.94 -4.86
CA PHE A 150 2.32 -7.93 -3.84
C PHE A 150 2.03 -7.26 -2.49
N LEU A 151 2.95 -6.44 -1.99
CA LEU A 151 2.79 -5.76 -0.71
C LEU A 151 1.66 -4.73 -0.72
N THR A 152 1.47 -4.03 -1.83
CA THR A 152 0.31 -3.14 -2.00
C THR A 152 -1.01 -3.91 -1.93
N SER A 153 -1.07 -5.11 -2.51
CA SER A 153 -2.27 -5.97 -2.40
C SER A 153 -2.53 -6.43 -0.96
N VAL A 154 -1.47 -6.68 -0.19
CA VAL A 154 -1.55 -6.99 1.25
C VAL A 154 -2.13 -5.82 2.04
N VAL A 155 -1.61 -4.61 1.80
CA VAL A 155 -2.11 -3.37 2.43
C VAL A 155 -3.56 -3.12 2.04
N TYR A 156 -3.89 -3.22 0.75
CA TYR A 156 -5.26 -3.07 0.26
C TYR A 156 -6.24 -4.03 0.94
N THR A 157 -5.87 -5.31 1.10
CA THR A 157 -6.70 -6.31 1.78
C THR A 157 -7.00 -5.91 3.22
N THR A 158 -5.98 -5.47 3.95
CA THR A 158 -6.14 -4.98 5.34
C THR A 158 -7.04 -3.74 5.41
N LEU A 159 -6.86 -2.80 4.51
CA LEU A 159 -7.69 -1.59 4.44
C LEU A 159 -9.15 -1.92 4.13
N VAL A 160 -9.40 -2.82 3.18
CA VAL A 160 -10.76 -3.28 2.85
C VAL A 160 -11.41 -3.94 4.07
N PHE A 161 -10.69 -4.77 4.81
CA PHE A 161 -11.21 -5.36 6.04
C PHE A 161 -11.61 -4.29 7.05
N ILE A 162 -10.71 -3.36 7.38
CA ILE A 162 -10.96 -2.30 8.36
C ILE A 162 -12.13 -1.42 7.91
N PHE A 163 -12.12 -0.94 6.69
CA PHE A 163 -13.13 -0.05 6.15
C PHE A 163 -14.53 -0.70 6.15
N THR A 164 -14.61 -2.00 5.83
CA THR A 164 -15.89 -2.71 5.84
C THR A 164 -16.45 -2.97 7.24
N ARG A 165 -15.73 -2.65 8.32
CA ARG A 165 -16.27 -2.70 9.71
C ARG A 165 -17.04 -1.42 10.09
N ALA A 166 -16.82 -0.33 9.39
CA ALA A 166 -17.56 0.90 9.58
C ALA A 166 -18.95 0.83 8.94
N ASN A 167 -19.87 1.60 9.50
CA ASN A 167 -21.23 1.78 8.97
C ASN A 167 -21.42 3.13 8.29
N SER A 168 -20.49 4.08 8.49
CA SER A 168 -20.43 5.36 7.76
C SER A 168 -19.04 5.53 7.08
N VAL A 169 -19.00 6.34 6.01
CA VAL A 169 -17.76 6.60 5.26
C VAL A 169 -16.74 7.32 6.15
N VAL A 170 -17.20 8.26 6.97
CA VAL A 170 -16.34 9.04 7.87
C VAL A 170 -15.74 8.13 8.93
N ASP A 171 -16.56 7.28 9.56
CA ASP A 171 -16.09 6.29 10.54
C ASP A 171 -15.08 5.34 9.91
N GLY A 172 -15.30 4.93 8.66
CA GLY A 172 -14.36 4.07 7.93
C GLY A 172 -12.99 4.68 7.76
N ILE A 173 -12.92 5.97 7.42
CA ILE A 173 -11.66 6.71 7.29
C ILE A 173 -11.00 6.87 8.66
N ILE A 174 -11.76 7.22 9.69
CA ILE A 174 -11.25 7.33 11.07
C ILE A 174 -10.70 5.99 11.55
N LEU A 175 -11.42 4.88 11.32
CA LEU A 175 -10.93 3.55 11.70
C LEU A 175 -9.64 3.17 10.97
N ILE A 176 -9.50 3.47 9.68
CA ILE A 176 -8.23 3.27 8.96
C ILE A 176 -7.09 4.02 9.66
N GLY A 177 -7.30 5.30 10.02
CA GLY A 177 -6.33 6.10 10.76
C GLY A 177 -5.98 5.50 12.13
N LEU A 178 -6.98 5.13 12.91
CA LEU A 178 -6.80 4.54 14.23
C LEU A 178 -6.05 3.20 14.15
N TYR A 179 -6.44 2.29 13.26
CA TYR A 179 -5.77 1.00 13.09
C TYR A 179 -4.33 1.14 12.59
N SER A 180 -4.05 2.13 11.74
CA SER A 180 -2.68 2.36 11.26
C SER A 180 -1.75 2.86 12.37
N MET A 181 -2.29 3.58 13.38
CA MET A 181 -1.53 4.11 14.52
C MET A 181 -1.61 3.25 15.77
N ALA A 182 -2.53 2.29 15.85
CA ALA A 182 -2.78 1.49 17.06
C ALA A 182 -1.53 0.76 17.56
N LEU A 183 -0.86 0.04 16.67
CA LEU A 183 0.32 -0.76 17.01
C LEU A 183 1.56 0.10 17.29
N PRO A 184 1.88 1.13 16.49
CA PRO A 184 2.90 2.13 16.82
C PRO A 184 2.67 2.81 18.17
N PHE A 185 1.43 3.19 18.47
CA PHE A 185 1.07 3.83 19.73
C PHE A 185 1.27 2.90 20.93
N LEU A 186 0.82 1.65 20.82
CA LEU A 186 0.98 0.65 21.87
C LEU A 186 2.46 0.36 22.15
N LEU A 187 3.28 0.22 21.11
CA LEU A 187 4.72 0.03 21.24
C LEU A 187 5.42 1.24 21.84
N LEU A 188 4.96 2.46 21.51
CA LEU A 188 5.46 3.68 22.12
C LEU A 188 5.16 3.73 23.60
N LEU A 189 3.95 3.35 24.05
CA LEU A 189 3.58 3.28 25.45
C LEU A 189 4.44 2.25 26.20
N ILE A 190 4.67 1.07 25.63
CA ILE A 190 5.55 0.07 26.21
C ILE A 190 6.98 0.60 26.32
N LYS A 191 7.49 1.28 25.29
CA LYS A 191 8.83 1.90 25.29
C LYS A 191 8.97 2.98 26.36
N LEU A 192 7.94 3.78 26.61
CA LEU A 192 7.94 4.80 27.67
C LEU A 192 7.95 4.19 29.08
N ASN A 193 7.28 3.05 29.27
CA ASN A 193 7.17 2.38 30.58
C ASN A 193 8.32 1.40 30.85
N THR A 194 8.97 0.91 29.82
CA THR A 194 10.03 -0.10 29.96
C THR A 194 11.21 0.29 29.08
N ASN A 195 12.40 0.44 29.67
CA ASN A 195 13.63 0.64 28.90
C ASN A 195 14.01 -0.61 28.03
N TRP A 196 13.16 -1.59 27.96
CA TRP A 196 13.39 -2.89 27.33
C TRP A 196 13.41 -2.85 25.81
N LEU A 197 12.74 -1.86 25.21
CA LEU A 197 12.57 -1.73 23.76
C LEU A 197 13.46 -0.61 23.15
N THR A 198 14.60 -0.34 23.80
CA THR A 198 15.61 0.57 23.24
C THR A 198 16.18 -0.03 21.97
N GLY A 199 15.79 0.51 20.81
CA GLY A 199 16.26 0.05 19.49
C GLY A 199 15.15 -0.38 18.53
N ILE A 200 13.91 -0.56 19.00
CA ILE A 200 12.78 -0.85 18.10
C ILE A 200 12.06 0.46 17.77
N ASP A 201 12.06 0.83 16.51
CA ASP A 201 11.28 1.96 16.02
C ASP A 201 9.80 1.60 15.95
N ALA A 202 8.97 2.25 16.77
CA ALA A 202 7.53 2.01 16.83
C ALA A 202 6.85 2.22 15.46
N SER A 203 7.36 3.14 14.64
CA SER A 203 6.88 3.40 13.27
C SER A 203 6.98 2.17 12.36
N SER A 204 7.85 1.21 12.69
CA SER A 204 8.10 -0.01 11.92
C SER A 204 6.88 -0.95 11.83
N PHE A 205 5.90 -0.78 12.69
CA PHE A 205 4.76 -1.70 12.82
C PHE A 205 3.43 -1.12 12.32
N SER A 206 3.45 -0.04 11.56
CA SER A 206 2.26 0.49 10.90
C SER A 206 1.74 -0.50 9.83
N ILE A 207 0.46 -0.41 9.48
CA ILE A 207 -0.14 -1.20 8.38
C ILE A 207 0.61 -0.96 7.05
N PHE A 208 1.19 0.23 6.88
CA PHE A 208 1.91 0.64 5.68
C PHE A 208 3.40 0.28 5.71
N SER A 209 3.92 -0.11 6.87
CA SER A 209 5.35 -0.42 7.05
C SER A 209 5.90 -1.45 6.06
N PRO A 210 5.19 -2.55 5.69
CA PRO A 210 5.74 -3.52 4.75
C PRO A 210 6.12 -2.91 3.40
N VAL A 211 5.31 -1.97 2.88
CA VAL A 211 5.61 -1.28 1.62
C VAL A 211 6.80 -0.31 1.78
N ILE A 212 6.84 0.42 2.89
CA ILE A 212 7.89 1.41 3.15
C ILE A 212 9.25 0.71 3.33
N TYR A 213 9.32 -0.36 4.13
CA TYR A 213 10.57 -1.11 4.36
C TYR A 213 11.05 -1.79 3.10
N PHE A 214 10.15 -2.41 2.33
CA PHE A 214 10.49 -3.01 1.05
C PHE A 214 11.09 -1.98 0.10
N ASN A 215 10.46 -0.81 0.00
CA ASN A 215 10.97 0.27 -0.84
C ASN A 215 12.38 0.71 -0.41
N THR A 216 12.58 0.97 0.89
CA THR A 216 13.88 1.39 1.42
C THR A 216 14.95 0.31 1.20
N PHE A 217 14.60 -0.96 1.35
CA PHE A 217 15.50 -2.08 1.09
C PHE A 217 15.90 -2.13 -0.40
N MET A 218 14.92 -2.11 -1.30
CA MET A 218 15.17 -2.20 -2.75
C MET A 218 15.90 -0.98 -3.29
N ASP A 219 15.62 0.21 -2.77
CA ASP A 219 16.34 1.43 -3.12
C ASP A 219 17.84 1.29 -2.79
N ASN A 220 18.17 0.76 -1.61
CA ASN A 220 19.56 0.45 -1.26
C ASN A 220 20.17 -0.63 -2.17
N VAL A 221 19.43 -1.68 -2.53
CA VAL A 221 19.94 -2.76 -3.41
C VAL A 221 20.21 -2.25 -4.82
N ILE A 222 19.34 -1.38 -5.35
CA ILE A 222 19.47 -0.85 -6.72
C ILE A 222 20.53 0.22 -6.81
N CYS A 223 20.63 1.09 -5.79
CA CYS A 223 21.53 2.26 -5.81
C CYS A 223 22.91 2.00 -5.18
N SER A 224 23.05 1.03 -4.26
CA SER A 224 24.30 0.77 -3.56
C SER A 224 24.76 -0.68 -3.68
N ASP A 225 26.10 -0.88 -3.70
CA ASP A 225 26.71 -2.21 -3.62
C ASP A 225 26.73 -2.75 -2.18
N PHE A 226 26.23 -1.97 -1.22
CA PHE A 226 26.35 -2.25 0.21
C PHE A 226 25.04 -2.77 0.77
N LEU A 227 24.86 -4.09 0.75
CA LEU A 227 23.84 -4.79 1.53
C LEU A 227 24.31 -4.88 2.98
N GLY A 228 23.96 -3.91 3.80
CA GLY A 228 24.14 -4.03 5.24
C GLY A 228 23.28 -5.15 5.81
N ASP A 229 23.90 -6.12 6.47
CA ASP A 229 23.28 -7.37 6.98
C ASP A 229 22.09 -7.12 7.94
N THR A 230 22.12 -6.00 8.64
CA THR A 230 21.06 -5.60 9.60
C THR A 230 19.74 -5.25 8.93
N ARG A 231 19.74 -4.55 7.80
CA ARG A 231 18.53 -4.12 7.10
C ARG A 231 17.83 -5.25 6.36
N THR A 232 18.55 -6.30 5.96
CA THR A 232 17.95 -7.49 5.34
C THR A 232 17.08 -8.26 6.33
N LYS A 233 17.49 -8.37 7.59
CA LYS A 233 16.72 -9.03 8.65
C LYS A 233 15.44 -8.26 8.97
N GLU A 234 15.52 -6.94 9.12
CA GLU A 234 14.35 -6.09 9.36
C GLU A 234 13.33 -6.18 8.20
N PHE A 235 13.82 -6.19 6.97
CA PHE A 235 12.98 -6.37 5.79
C PHE A 235 12.26 -7.73 5.79
N ILE A 236 12.98 -8.83 6.02
CA ILE A 236 12.38 -10.18 6.06
C ILE A 236 11.32 -10.26 7.16
N TRP A 237 11.59 -9.71 8.35
CA TRP A 237 10.63 -9.68 9.44
C TRP A 237 9.38 -8.87 9.09
N SER A 238 9.53 -7.67 8.53
CA SER A 238 8.38 -6.84 8.12
C SER A 238 7.52 -7.52 7.06
N LEU A 239 8.15 -8.24 6.13
CA LEU A 239 7.49 -8.99 5.05
C LEU A 239 6.69 -10.16 5.62
N VAL A 240 7.30 -10.97 6.50
CA VAL A 240 6.65 -12.10 7.15
C VAL A 240 5.45 -11.63 7.99
N VAL A 241 5.64 -10.60 8.82
CA VAL A 241 4.56 -10.04 9.65
C VAL A 241 3.45 -9.47 8.77
N GLY A 242 3.78 -8.74 7.70
CA GLY A 242 2.80 -8.20 6.75
C GLY A 242 1.96 -9.29 6.09
N ILE A 243 2.58 -10.39 5.66
CA ILE A 243 1.87 -11.53 5.06
C ILE A 243 0.93 -12.20 6.08
N ILE A 244 1.40 -12.42 7.30
CA ILE A 244 0.58 -13.04 8.37
C ILE A 244 -0.65 -12.16 8.64
N ILE A 245 -0.45 -10.85 8.81
CA ILE A 245 -1.55 -9.90 9.02
C ILE A 245 -2.54 -9.94 7.85
N ALA A 246 -2.06 -9.93 6.60
CA ALA A 246 -2.93 -9.96 5.44
C ALA A 246 -3.77 -11.25 5.36
N VAL A 247 -3.16 -12.39 5.63
CA VAL A 247 -3.87 -13.69 5.62
C VAL A 247 -4.95 -13.70 6.71
N ILE A 248 -4.63 -13.25 7.93
CA ILE A 248 -5.59 -13.15 9.02
C ILE A 248 -6.74 -12.21 8.64
N MET A 249 -6.43 -11.03 8.11
CA MET A 249 -7.44 -10.04 7.71
C MET A 249 -8.30 -10.51 6.55
N ALA A 250 -7.75 -11.23 5.58
CA ALA A 250 -8.51 -11.84 4.50
C ALA A 250 -9.50 -12.89 5.01
N ILE A 251 -9.05 -13.78 5.90
CA ILE A 251 -9.91 -14.81 6.51
C ILE A 251 -11.03 -14.15 7.32
N LEU A 252 -10.70 -13.18 8.16
CA LEU A 252 -11.68 -12.44 8.95
C LEU A 252 -12.67 -11.67 8.07
N PHE A 253 -12.20 -11.07 6.97
CA PHE A 253 -13.06 -10.41 5.99
C PHE A 253 -14.13 -11.36 5.44
N PHE A 254 -13.75 -12.54 4.97
CA PHE A 254 -14.71 -13.52 4.42
C PHE A 254 -15.67 -14.09 5.46
N ILE A 255 -15.20 -14.35 6.68
CA ILE A 255 -16.05 -14.86 7.77
C ILE A 255 -17.11 -13.82 8.18
N LEU A 256 -16.69 -12.57 8.32
CA LEU A 256 -17.56 -11.52 8.83
C LEU A 256 -18.48 -10.92 7.76
N LEU A 257 -18.16 -11.06 6.47
CA LEU A 257 -19.06 -10.70 5.36
C LEU A 257 -20.42 -11.40 5.46
N LYS A 258 -20.43 -12.65 5.93
CA LYS A 258 -21.67 -13.44 6.07
C LYS A 258 -22.59 -12.92 7.16
N LYS A 259 -22.06 -12.21 8.16
CA LYS A 259 -22.81 -11.73 9.34
C LYS A 259 -23.37 -10.31 9.17
N GLN A 260 -22.99 -9.58 8.10
CA GLN A 260 -23.43 -8.20 7.91
C GLN A 260 -24.86 -8.11 7.40
N LYS A 261 -25.65 -7.23 8.04
CA LYS A 261 -27.04 -6.93 7.64
C LYS A 261 -27.08 -5.63 6.82
N ALA A 262 -28.11 -5.50 5.97
CA ALA A 262 -28.34 -4.28 5.21
C ALA A 262 -28.79 -3.10 6.09
N GLU A 263 -29.41 -3.42 7.23
CA GLU A 263 -29.97 -2.46 8.18
C GLU A 263 -28.89 -1.67 8.94
N ASP A 264 -27.64 -2.18 8.96
CA ASP A 264 -26.52 -1.56 9.69
C ASP A 264 -25.97 -0.30 8.98
N ALA A 265 -26.41 -0.02 7.73
CA ALA A 265 -25.97 1.16 6.99
C ALA A 265 -26.47 2.46 7.66
N GLU A 266 -25.55 3.43 7.80
CA GLU A 266 -25.78 4.74 8.44
C GLU A 266 -26.05 4.70 9.96
N GLN A 267 -25.92 3.54 10.61
CA GLN A 267 -25.99 3.44 12.08
C GLN A 267 -24.58 3.58 12.69
N ILE A 268 -24.53 3.85 14.01
CA ILE A 268 -23.26 3.85 14.75
C ILE A 268 -22.67 2.44 14.70
N THR A 269 -21.37 2.34 14.49
CA THR A 269 -20.66 1.06 14.33
C THR A 269 -20.62 0.29 15.64
N ASP A 270 -21.46 -0.74 15.76
CA ASP A 270 -21.53 -1.62 16.93
C ASP A 270 -20.75 -2.93 16.74
N SER A 271 -19.86 -2.96 15.73
CA SER A 271 -19.02 -4.14 15.44
C SER A 271 -17.92 -4.32 16.49
N ALA A 272 -17.61 -5.57 16.83
CA ALA A 272 -16.53 -5.89 17.79
C ALA A 272 -15.17 -5.30 17.39
N PHE A 273 -14.92 -5.11 16.07
CA PHE A 273 -13.70 -4.50 15.51
C PHE A 273 -13.90 -3.02 15.16
N GLY A 274 -14.98 -2.38 15.62
CA GLY A 274 -15.22 -0.94 15.48
C GLY A 274 -14.68 -0.17 16.69
N TYR A 275 -15.42 0.84 17.10
CA TYR A 275 -15.06 1.69 18.26
C TYR A 275 -14.94 0.92 19.57
N ASN A 276 -15.70 -0.18 19.76
CA ASN A 276 -15.67 -1.00 20.98
C ASN A 276 -14.28 -1.55 21.29
N LEU A 277 -13.45 -1.81 20.28
CA LEU A 277 -12.07 -2.26 20.47
C LEU A 277 -11.09 -1.07 20.53
N MET A 278 -11.35 -0.01 19.77
CA MET A 278 -10.43 1.11 19.67
C MET A 278 -10.47 2.05 20.86
N ILE A 279 -11.66 2.31 21.44
CA ILE A 279 -11.78 3.19 22.62
C ILE A 279 -10.90 2.70 23.77
N PRO A 280 -11.03 1.43 24.25
CA PRO A 280 -10.19 0.96 25.36
C PRO A 280 -8.70 0.83 25.01
N LEU A 281 -8.33 0.80 23.71
CA LEU A 281 -6.93 0.72 23.31
C LEU A 281 -6.23 2.09 23.42
N TYR A 282 -6.99 3.20 23.30
CA TYR A 282 -6.44 4.57 23.32
C TYR A 282 -6.74 5.32 24.64
N THR A 283 -7.51 4.72 25.54
CA THR A 283 -7.76 5.23 26.92
C THR A 283 -6.85 4.56 27.92
#